data_6b5080ad0290133f78cf9f30a79c5de1
#
_entry.id   6b5080ad0290133f78cf9f30a79c5de1
#
_cell.length_a   1.000
_cell.length_b   1.000
_cell.length_c   1.000
_cell.angle_alpha   90.00
_cell.angle_beta   90.00
_cell.angle_gamma   90.00
#
_symmetry.space_group_name_H-M   'P 1'
#
loop_
_entity.id
_entity.type
_entity.pdbx_description
1 polymer ?
#
loop_
_entity_poly.entity_id
_entity_poly.type
_entity_poly.pdbx_seq_one_letter_code
_entity_poly.pdbx_strand_id
1 'polypeptide(L)'
;NAFLENEKIKEYSETVSDEIKTVESKAAEQFYDKFVDIVDEMQVVLKDTTFSLYEFSETLKGVFENVKVALVPMYLDSVYVGQSNESFFDGIKIMYVCGAVEGLVPRSVANTAVLGVKEEENLLKNGLDLYPSKKESVKNNAFELISLLTKPEKVVVSYPVNYKGTEGRAAAFVASMTDYFTVGGSPLSPVRTDKKRALTKGEELKEYAFDTATYENGKYKLLLSKSAKSKVDAGSFFSLLPDEEKSYVEKLIETSDSQESVKINTSLDRGVFSASQLETYFACPYKQFLRYGIRLKPREEGVLRTLETGTLMHAIMEKFVKEKAYENPTDEIIASVCDRAVKEQLESPDFMQFDAAKNKLSFDRVKKEGAKICKEIAAQFQKSDFKPYLAEAKIGKKGEANFEGLKIKKDGKEYVLVGSIDRIDEKDGYFAIIDYKSYSKNLSVKDIYSGEKIQPVLYMDAAKNKDLKYPVGMLYQPVSVGYKTKGKNRFKMSGFIINNPDIITMMDNTLTAGKSSDFLPVSLKNDGTTWKRDTVVSDTAFLAFEKYAEKLSEKAIGEILDGNVAPSPLKEACGYCDYKDICPYEGDERFVRDGFPNISSPEDLMTLANGGKVESRIKKETNEDD
;
A
#
# COMPACT_ATOMS: atom_id res chain seq x y z
N ASN A 1 -10.49 -43.85 -1.49
CA ASN A 1 -10.48 -44.86 -2.58
C ASN A 1 -11.63 -44.63 -3.58
N ALA A 2 -12.91 -44.46 -3.14
CA ALA A 2 -14.03 -44.24 -4.06
C ALA A 2 -13.90 -43.00 -4.98
N PHE A 3 -13.13 -41.98 -4.58
CA PHE A 3 -12.83 -40.81 -5.41
C PHE A 3 -11.75 -41.11 -6.46
N LEU A 4 -10.77 -41.89 -6.10
CA LEU A 4 -9.66 -42.27 -7.00
C LEU A 4 -10.07 -43.35 -8.02
N GLU A 5 -11.07 -44.16 -7.68
CA GLU A 5 -11.66 -45.18 -8.56
C GLU A 5 -12.73 -44.59 -9.54
N ASN A 6 -12.92 -43.28 -9.52
CA ASN A 6 -13.87 -42.64 -10.42
C ASN A 6 -13.32 -42.62 -11.85
N GLU A 7 -13.81 -43.57 -12.68
CA GLU A 7 -13.43 -43.71 -14.08
C GLU A 7 -13.52 -42.41 -14.88
N LYS A 8 -14.45 -41.51 -14.53
CA LYS A 8 -14.60 -40.21 -15.21
C LYS A 8 -13.41 -39.27 -15.03
N ILE A 9 -12.73 -39.30 -13.87
CA ILE A 9 -11.53 -38.48 -13.64
C ILE A 9 -10.36 -39.03 -14.46
N LYS A 10 -10.25 -40.38 -14.51
CA LYS A 10 -9.22 -41.05 -15.30
C LYS A 10 -9.47 -40.86 -16.80
N GLU A 11 -10.70 -41.07 -17.26
CA GLU A 11 -11.12 -40.85 -18.64
C GLU A 11 -10.94 -39.38 -19.09
N TYR A 12 -11.22 -38.41 -18.22
CA TYR A 12 -10.97 -36.99 -18.49
C TYR A 12 -9.47 -36.70 -18.62
N SER A 13 -8.64 -37.27 -17.76
CA SER A 13 -7.18 -37.14 -17.83
C SER A 13 -6.60 -37.76 -19.12
N GLU A 14 -7.09 -38.95 -19.51
CA GLU A 14 -6.69 -39.61 -20.73
C GLU A 14 -7.18 -38.85 -21.99
N THR A 15 -8.40 -38.33 -21.98
CA THR A 15 -8.95 -37.56 -23.11
C THR A 15 -8.21 -36.23 -23.30
N VAL A 16 -7.87 -35.53 -22.22
CA VAL A 16 -7.05 -34.30 -22.27
C VAL A 16 -5.64 -34.61 -22.80
N SER A 17 -5.08 -35.77 -22.45
CA SER A 17 -3.76 -36.24 -22.94
C SER A 17 -3.76 -36.50 -24.44
N ASP A 18 -4.83 -37.06 -25.00
CA ASP A 18 -4.93 -37.40 -26.41
C ASP A 18 -5.22 -36.22 -27.33
N GLU A 19 -6.04 -35.25 -26.87
CA GLU A 19 -6.40 -34.06 -27.64
C GLU A 19 -5.30 -32.98 -27.67
N ILE A 20 -4.52 -32.86 -26.60
CA ILE A 20 -3.48 -31.82 -26.45
C ILE A 20 -2.12 -32.47 -26.29
N LYS A 21 -1.49 -32.97 -27.33
CA LYS A 21 -0.09 -33.45 -27.30
C LYS A 21 0.94 -32.35 -26.97
N THR A 22 0.68 -31.57 -25.95
CA THR A 22 1.44 -30.42 -25.49
C THR A 22 2.15 -30.71 -24.16
N VAL A 23 3.02 -29.81 -23.76
CA VAL A 23 3.68 -29.80 -22.44
C VAL A 23 2.67 -29.91 -21.29
N GLU A 24 1.49 -29.31 -21.47
CA GLU A 24 0.40 -29.28 -20.49
C GLU A 24 -0.25 -30.65 -20.27
N SER A 25 -0.37 -31.50 -21.30
CA SER A 25 -0.93 -32.86 -21.13
C SER A 25 -0.03 -33.76 -20.31
N LYS A 26 1.30 -33.68 -20.51
CA LYS A 26 2.27 -34.39 -19.69
C LYS A 26 2.34 -33.91 -18.25
N ALA A 27 2.06 -32.60 -18.04
CA ALA A 27 1.92 -32.05 -16.71
C ALA A 27 0.68 -32.61 -16.01
N ALA A 28 -0.43 -32.76 -16.73
CA ALA A 28 -1.69 -33.30 -16.20
C ALA A 28 -1.56 -34.76 -15.78
N GLU A 29 -0.86 -35.61 -16.59
CA GLU A 29 -0.56 -36.99 -16.23
C GLU A 29 0.29 -37.08 -14.95
N GLN A 30 1.40 -36.34 -14.89
CA GLN A 30 2.25 -36.30 -13.70
C GLN A 30 1.53 -35.76 -12.46
N PHE A 31 0.62 -34.82 -12.65
CA PHE A 31 -0.19 -34.29 -11.56
C PHE A 31 -1.12 -35.37 -10.99
N TYR A 32 -1.75 -36.16 -11.83
CA TYR A 32 -2.61 -37.26 -11.38
C TYR A 32 -1.84 -38.29 -10.58
N ASP A 33 -0.71 -38.76 -11.10
CA ASP A 33 0.16 -39.72 -10.40
C ASP A 33 0.61 -39.18 -9.03
N LYS A 34 1.06 -37.92 -8.99
CA LYS A 34 1.45 -37.24 -7.75
C LYS A 34 0.27 -37.09 -6.77
N PHE A 35 -0.93 -36.83 -7.28
CA PHE A 35 -2.12 -36.77 -6.46
C PHE A 35 -2.41 -38.11 -5.79
N VAL A 36 -2.33 -39.20 -6.54
CA VAL A 36 -2.54 -40.56 -6.01
C VAL A 36 -1.48 -40.90 -4.95
N ASP A 37 -0.20 -40.66 -5.25
CA ASP A 37 0.91 -40.90 -4.32
C ASP A 37 0.70 -40.17 -2.99
N ILE A 38 0.31 -38.87 -3.04
CA ILE A 38 0.08 -38.04 -1.85
C ILE A 38 -1.08 -38.58 -1.02
N VAL A 39 -2.17 -38.96 -1.67
CA VAL A 39 -3.35 -39.48 -0.95
C VAL A 39 -2.99 -40.83 -0.29
N ASP A 40 -2.21 -41.67 -0.94
CA ASP A 40 -1.75 -42.92 -0.39
C ASP A 40 -0.77 -42.70 0.79
N GLU A 41 0.17 -41.76 0.69
CA GLU A 41 1.04 -41.37 1.81
C GLU A 41 0.22 -40.79 2.99
N MET A 42 -0.75 -39.94 2.71
CA MET A 42 -1.65 -39.40 3.74
C MET A 42 -2.44 -40.52 4.43
N GLN A 43 -2.91 -41.54 3.67
CA GLN A 43 -3.61 -42.67 4.25
C GLN A 43 -2.69 -43.46 5.20
N VAL A 44 -1.43 -43.63 4.88
CA VAL A 44 -0.46 -44.32 5.73
C VAL A 44 -0.14 -43.53 7.00
N VAL A 45 0.13 -42.23 6.85
CA VAL A 45 0.51 -41.33 7.97
C VAL A 45 -0.65 -41.06 8.91
N LEU A 46 -1.86 -40.94 8.37
CA LEU A 46 -3.03 -40.50 9.12
C LEU A 46 -3.97 -41.65 9.52
N LYS A 47 -3.52 -42.89 9.36
CA LYS A 47 -4.30 -44.13 9.51
C LYS A 47 -5.11 -44.21 10.80
N ASP A 48 -4.57 -43.71 11.90
CA ASP A 48 -5.16 -43.80 13.23
C ASP A 48 -5.78 -42.48 13.73
N THR A 49 -5.94 -41.51 12.81
CA THR A 49 -6.44 -40.16 13.16
C THR A 49 -7.80 -39.94 12.50
N THR A 50 -8.77 -39.43 13.27
CA THR A 50 -10.08 -39.03 12.76
C THR A 50 -10.06 -37.56 12.43
N PHE A 51 -10.46 -37.21 11.18
CA PHE A 51 -10.54 -35.84 10.72
C PHE A 51 -11.95 -35.51 10.28
N SER A 52 -12.31 -34.24 10.37
CA SER A 52 -13.39 -33.68 9.59
C SER A 52 -12.96 -33.56 8.10
N LEU A 53 -13.94 -33.54 7.21
CA LEU A 53 -13.68 -33.31 5.78
C LEU A 53 -12.93 -31.98 5.53
N TYR A 54 -13.17 -31.00 6.36
CA TYR A 54 -12.48 -29.70 6.31
C TYR A 54 -11.00 -29.82 6.66
N GLU A 55 -10.66 -30.48 7.75
CA GLU A 55 -9.25 -30.68 8.18
C GLU A 55 -8.48 -31.50 7.13
N PHE A 56 -9.12 -32.52 6.54
CA PHE A 56 -8.54 -33.27 5.45
C PHE A 56 -8.26 -32.40 4.23
N SER A 57 -9.22 -31.57 3.83
CA SER A 57 -9.08 -30.64 2.69
C SER A 57 -7.94 -29.64 2.88
N GLU A 58 -7.82 -29.04 4.08
CA GLU A 58 -6.76 -28.07 4.39
C GLU A 58 -5.39 -28.74 4.46
N THR A 59 -5.31 -29.96 5.00
CA THR A 59 -4.05 -30.73 5.03
C THR A 59 -3.62 -31.08 3.61
N LEU A 60 -4.54 -31.58 2.80
CA LEU A 60 -4.30 -31.92 1.39
C LEU A 60 -3.83 -30.69 0.60
N LYS A 61 -4.48 -29.55 0.78
CA LYS A 61 -4.08 -28.27 0.16
C LYS A 61 -2.66 -27.87 0.55
N GLY A 62 -2.32 -27.94 1.85
CA GLY A 62 -0.98 -27.60 2.33
C GLY A 62 0.11 -28.52 1.75
N VAL A 63 -0.22 -29.79 1.54
CA VAL A 63 0.72 -30.73 0.87
C VAL A 63 0.88 -30.35 -0.60
N PHE A 64 -0.22 -30.05 -1.31
CA PHE A 64 -0.17 -29.68 -2.73
C PHE A 64 0.57 -28.37 -3.00
N GLU A 65 0.55 -27.39 -2.09
CA GLU A 65 1.30 -26.15 -2.22
C GLU A 65 2.83 -26.38 -2.32
N ASN A 66 3.30 -27.54 -1.85
CA ASN A 66 4.71 -27.92 -1.90
C ASN A 66 5.07 -28.92 -3.01
N VAL A 67 4.08 -29.39 -3.79
CA VAL A 67 4.31 -30.33 -4.89
C VAL A 67 4.85 -29.59 -6.11
N LYS A 68 6.01 -30.04 -6.59
CA LYS A 68 6.61 -29.55 -7.83
C LYS A 68 6.46 -30.61 -8.92
N VAL A 69 5.89 -30.20 -10.04
CA VAL A 69 5.83 -31.01 -11.27
C VAL A 69 6.98 -30.57 -12.17
N ALA A 70 7.92 -31.49 -12.45
CA ALA A 70 9.04 -31.21 -13.32
C ALA A 70 8.70 -31.64 -14.75
N LEU A 71 8.72 -30.71 -15.68
CA LEU A 71 8.55 -31.01 -17.11
C LEU A 71 9.91 -31.10 -17.78
N VAL A 72 10.16 -32.17 -18.49
CA VAL A 72 11.35 -32.30 -19.35
C VAL A 72 11.11 -31.41 -20.58
N PRO A 73 12.00 -30.45 -20.89
CA PRO A 73 11.86 -29.63 -22.08
C PRO A 73 11.83 -30.51 -23.34
N MET A 74 10.83 -30.27 -24.20
CA MET A 74 10.61 -31.09 -25.40
C MET A 74 11.44 -30.64 -26.61
N TYR A 75 12.14 -29.52 -26.52
CA TYR A 75 12.86 -28.93 -27.65
C TYR A 75 14.33 -28.77 -27.34
N LEU A 76 15.18 -29.37 -28.21
CA LEU A 76 16.64 -29.24 -28.15
C LEU A 76 17.13 -27.85 -28.60
N ASP A 77 16.32 -27.13 -29.38
CA ASP A 77 16.63 -25.81 -29.92
C ASP A 77 15.70 -24.75 -29.29
N SER A 78 15.90 -24.48 -28.02
CA SER A 78 15.10 -23.53 -27.27
C SER A 78 15.94 -22.71 -26.30
N VAL A 79 15.49 -21.48 -25.99
CA VAL A 79 16.06 -20.66 -24.95
C VAL A 79 15.44 -21.06 -23.61
N TYR A 80 16.27 -21.47 -22.68
CA TYR A 80 15.83 -21.81 -21.32
C TYR A 80 15.74 -20.54 -20.47
N VAL A 81 14.60 -20.34 -19.85
CA VAL A 81 14.38 -19.24 -18.90
C VAL A 81 13.97 -19.84 -17.56
N GLY A 82 14.67 -19.48 -16.49
CA GLY A 82 14.39 -20.02 -15.16
C GLY A 82 14.96 -19.15 -14.05
N GLN A 83 14.63 -19.51 -12.82
CA GLN A 83 15.13 -18.84 -11.62
C GLN A 83 16.44 -19.49 -11.17
N SER A 84 17.35 -18.71 -10.59
CA SER A 84 18.71 -19.15 -10.21
C SER A 84 18.73 -20.28 -9.17
N ASN A 85 17.68 -20.41 -8.37
CA ASN A 85 17.57 -21.40 -7.29
C ASN A 85 16.65 -22.59 -7.60
N GLU A 86 16.04 -22.63 -8.78
CA GLU A 86 15.04 -23.65 -9.14
C GLU A 86 15.37 -24.35 -10.45
N SER A 87 16.43 -23.92 -11.16
CA SER A 87 16.73 -24.39 -12.49
C SER A 87 18.11 -25.04 -12.56
N PHE A 88 18.15 -26.29 -13.04
CA PHE A 88 19.40 -26.97 -13.40
C PHE A 88 19.58 -26.84 -14.90
N PHE A 89 20.62 -26.11 -15.29
CA PHE A 89 20.98 -25.94 -16.70
C PHE A 89 22.25 -26.74 -16.97
N ASP A 90 22.18 -27.74 -17.83
CA ASP A 90 23.34 -28.49 -18.28
C ASP A 90 23.51 -28.37 -19.79
N GLY A 91 24.75 -28.37 -20.27
CA GLY A 91 25.07 -28.30 -21.69
C GLY A 91 24.82 -26.90 -22.33
N ILE A 92 24.69 -25.86 -21.54
CA ILE A 92 24.43 -24.49 -22.04
C ILE A 92 25.76 -23.82 -22.41
N LYS A 93 25.82 -23.25 -23.62
CA LYS A 93 27.01 -22.53 -24.08
C LYS A 93 27.07 -21.09 -23.52
N ILE A 94 25.95 -20.39 -23.53
CA ILE A 94 25.89 -19.00 -23.09
C ILE A 94 24.75 -18.84 -22.09
N MET A 95 25.04 -18.24 -20.94
CA MET A 95 24.07 -17.93 -19.90
C MET A 95 23.98 -16.42 -19.66
N TYR A 96 22.76 -15.90 -19.61
CA TYR A 96 22.48 -14.52 -19.23
C TYR A 96 21.89 -14.49 -17.83
N VAL A 97 22.60 -13.91 -16.86
CA VAL A 97 22.09 -13.65 -15.51
C VAL A 97 21.56 -12.22 -15.48
N CYS A 98 20.26 -12.08 -15.50
CA CYS A 98 19.59 -10.78 -15.52
C CYS A 98 19.17 -10.36 -14.12
N GLY A 99 19.32 -9.06 -13.80
CA GLY A 99 18.87 -8.51 -12.53
C GLY A 99 19.75 -8.92 -11.34
N ALA A 100 21.08 -9.00 -11.51
CA ALA A 100 22.02 -9.34 -10.46
C ALA A 100 22.19 -8.20 -9.41
N VAL A 101 21.09 -7.92 -8.69
CA VAL A 101 21.00 -6.92 -7.63
C VAL A 101 21.17 -7.57 -6.28
N GLU A 102 21.79 -6.87 -5.35
CA GLU A 102 21.98 -7.31 -3.97
C GLU A 102 20.65 -7.74 -3.33
N GLY A 103 20.62 -8.93 -2.76
CA GLY A 103 19.44 -9.53 -2.14
C GLY A 103 18.46 -10.22 -3.10
N LEU A 104 18.65 -10.11 -4.42
CA LEU A 104 17.87 -10.84 -5.42
C LEU A 104 18.63 -12.04 -5.99
N VAL A 105 19.92 -11.88 -6.27
CA VAL A 105 20.76 -12.95 -6.81
C VAL A 105 22.11 -12.96 -6.07
N PRO A 106 22.38 -13.97 -5.23
CA PRO A 106 21.45 -14.98 -4.75
C PRO A 106 20.33 -14.37 -3.90
N ARG A 107 19.17 -15.03 -3.84
CA ARG A 107 18.03 -14.55 -3.07
C ARG A 107 18.41 -14.46 -1.59
N SER A 108 18.13 -13.31 -0.98
CA SER A 108 18.34 -13.17 0.45
C SER A 108 17.40 -14.08 1.23
N VAL A 109 17.91 -14.75 2.25
CA VAL A 109 17.08 -15.51 3.17
C VAL A 109 16.30 -14.53 4.03
N ALA A 110 14.98 -14.49 3.82
CA ALA A 110 14.12 -13.54 4.52
C ALA A 110 14.10 -13.81 6.03
N ASN A 111 14.25 -12.74 6.80
CA ASN A 111 14.20 -12.80 8.27
C ASN A 111 12.76 -12.67 8.79
N THR A 112 11.79 -13.24 8.04
CA THR A 112 10.35 -13.15 8.31
C THR A 112 9.81 -14.32 9.14
N ALA A 113 10.65 -15.32 9.44
CA ALA A 113 10.24 -16.45 10.26
C ALA A 113 10.07 -16.06 11.75
N VAL A 114 9.18 -16.76 12.42
CA VAL A 114 8.91 -16.61 13.85
C VAL A 114 10.17 -16.83 14.70
N LEU A 115 11.07 -17.70 14.21
CA LEU A 115 12.35 -18.00 14.85
C LEU A 115 13.48 -17.19 14.21
N GLY A 116 14.28 -16.52 15.04
CA GLY A 116 15.52 -15.88 14.64
C GLY A 116 16.69 -16.88 14.60
N VAL A 117 17.85 -16.43 14.13
CA VAL A 117 19.08 -17.29 14.06
C VAL A 117 19.50 -17.80 15.44
N LYS A 118 19.34 -16.98 16.49
CA LYS A 118 19.68 -17.37 17.87
C LYS A 118 18.72 -18.43 18.42
N GLU A 119 17.45 -18.34 18.10
CA GLU A 119 16.45 -19.29 18.48
C GLU A 119 16.69 -20.63 17.77
N GLU A 120 17.02 -20.63 16.47
CA GLU A 120 17.41 -21.83 15.72
C GLU A 120 18.65 -22.50 16.33
N GLU A 121 19.69 -21.72 16.66
CA GLU A 121 20.89 -22.24 17.32
C GLU A 121 20.58 -22.87 18.71
N ASN A 122 19.65 -22.30 19.46
CA ASN A 122 19.24 -22.85 20.73
C ASN A 122 18.43 -24.14 20.58
N LEU A 123 17.55 -24.22 19.58
CA LEU A 123 16.81 -25.45 19.26
C LEU A 123 17.75 -26.57 18.85
N LEU A 124 18.72 -26.28 17.99
CA LEU A 124 19.74 -27.24 17.57
C LEU A 124 20.57 -27.77 18.78
N LYS A 125 20.97 -26.90 19.70
CA LYS A 125 21.67 -27.30 20.94
C LYS A 125 20.83 -28.20 21.83
N ASN A 126 19.50 -28.10 21.74
CA ASN A 126 18.56 -28.94 22.46
C ASN A 126 18.10 -30.18 21.66
N GLY A 127 18.79 -30.51 20.56
CA GLY A 127 18.53 -31.71 19.77
C GLY A 127 17.39 -31.60 18.76
N LEU A 128 16.87 -30.39 18.52
CA LEU A 128 15.90 -30.10 17.46
C LEU A 128 16.61 -29.51 16.25
N ASP A 129 16.76 -30.31 15.20
CA ASP A 129 17.35 -29.88 13.94
C ASP A 129 16.26 -29.34 12.99
N LEU A 130 16.36 -28.06 12.70
CA LEU A 130 15.49 -27.37 11.71
C LEU A 130 16.25 -27.20 10.40
N TYR A 131 16.38 -28.27 9.64
CA TYR A 131 17.05 -28.24 8.34
C TYR A 131 16.11 -27.77 7.22
N PRO A 132 16.55 -26.89 6.31
CA PRO A 132 17.79 -26.11 6.39
C PRO A 132 17.70 -24.94 7.36
N SER A 133 18.69 -24.79 8.23
CA SER A 133 18.84 -23.58 9.05
C SER A 133 19.08 -22.36 8.17
N LYS A 134 18.86 -21.15 8.70
CA LYS A 134 19.12 -19.89 7.95
C LYS A 134 20.57 -19.80 7.47
N LYS A 135 21.53 -20.27 8.27
CA LYS A 135 22.94 -20.31 7.88
C LYS A 135 23.19 -21.28 6.73
N GLU A 136 22.56 -22.42 6.74
CA GLU A 136 22.65 -23.41 5.66
C GLU A 136 21.96 -22.90 4.40
N SER A 137 20.78 -22.30 4.51
CA SER A 137 20.08 -21.69 3.39
C SER A 137 20.92 -20.63 2.67
N VAL A 138 21.66 -19.79 3.41
CA VAL A 138 22.60 -18.81 2.81
C VAL A 138 23.74 -19.53 2.08
N LYS A 139 24.31 -20.58 2.67
CA LYS A 139 25.40 -21.36 2.03
C LYS A 139 24.89 -22.09 0.80
N ASN A 140 23.70 -22.70 0.87
CA ASN A 140 23.09 -23.41 -0.24
C ASN A 140 22.81 -22.47 -1.42
N ASN A 141 22.23 -21.27 -1.16
CA ASN A 141 22.00 -20.27 -2.20
C ASN A 141 23.30 -19.82 -2.87
N ALA A 142 24.38 -19.65 -2.11
CA ALA A 142 25.69 -19.31 -2.67
C ALA A 142 26.29 -20.47 -3.49
N PHE A 143 26.18 -21.71 -3.01
CA PHE A 143 26.64 -22.90 -3.71
C PHE A 143 25.86 -23.12 -5.01
N GLU A 144 24.56 -23.00 -4.99
CA GLU A 144 23.68 -23.10 -6.17
C GLU A 144 24.09 -22.08 -7.23
N LEU A 145 24.28 -20.81 -6.83
CA LEU A 145 24.74 -19.76 -7.74
C LEU A 145 26.11 -20.08 -8.36
N ILE A 146 27.08 -20.50 -7.56
CA ILE A 146 28.43 -20.88 -8.07
C ILE A 146 28.30 -22.07 -9.04
N SER A 147 27.53 -23.09 -8.68
CA SER A 147 27.29 -24.25 -9.53
C SER A 147 26.64 -23.86 -10.86
N LEU A 148 25.73 -22.87 -10.83
CA LEU A 148 25.10 -22.35 -12.03
C LEU A 148 26.09 -21.60 -12.93
N LEU A 149 26.92 -20.73 -12.36
CA LEU A 149 27.85 -19.86 -13.08
C LEU A 149 29.06 -20.62 -13.67
N THR A 150 29.38 -21.81 -13.15
CA THR A 150 30.54 -22.60 -13.57
C THR A 150 30.25 -23.58 -14.72
N LYS A 151 28.98 -23.80 -15.05
CA LYS A 151 28.59 -24.75 -16.10
C LYS A 151 28.69 -24.21 -17.53
N PRO A 152 28.26 -22.95 -17.82
CA PRO A 152 28.31 -22.43 -19.18
C PRO A 152 29.71 -22.06 -19.64
N GLU A 153 29.94 -22.13 -20.95
CA GLU A 153 31.20 -21.65 -21.55
C GLU A 153 31.34 -20.12 -21.42
N LYS A 154 30.23 -19.41 -21.47
CA LYS A 154 30.18 -17.94 -21.35
C LYS A 154 29.04 -17.50 -20.46
N VAL A 155 29.34 -16.57 -19.55
CA VAL A 155 28.34 -15.96 -18.68
C VAL A 155 28.30 -14.46 -18.94
N VAL A 156 27.10 -13.92 -19.10
CA VAL A 156 26.83 -12.47 -19.19
C VAL A 156 25.96 -12.09 -18.00
N VAL A 157 26.49 -11.23 -17.14
CA VAL A 157 25.79 -10.77 -15.94
C VAL A 157 25.35 -9.31 -16.14
N SER A 158 24.09 -9.03 -15.87
CA SER A 158 23.56 -7.68 -15.93
C SER A 158 22.77 -7.29 -14.67
N TYR A 159 22.85 -6.03 -14.31
CA TYR A 159 22.04 -5.48 -13.21
C TYR A 159 21.58 -4.04 -13.55
N PRO A 160 20.40 -3.63 -13.09
CA PRO A 160 19.89 -2.29 -13.32
C PRO A 160 20.61 -1.27 -12.43
N VAL A 161 20.89 -0.08 -12.97
CA VAL A 161 21.45 1.06 -12.21
C VAL A 161 20.41 1.60 -11.23
N ASN A 162 19.12 1.56 -11.60
CA ASN A 162 18.00 1.91 -10.74
C ASN A 162 17.07 0.72 -10.58
N TYR A 163 16.76 0.37 -9.34
CA TYR A 163 15.83 -0.71 -9.01
C TYR A 163 14.77 -0.22 -8.04
N LYS A 164 13.50 -0.28 -8.42
CA LYS A 164 12.35 0.16 -7.61
C LYS A 164 12.50 1.59 -7.06
N GLY A 165 13.02 2.51 -7.87
CA GLY A 165 13.16 3.92 -7.49
C GLY A 165 14.37 4.24 -6.61
N THR A 166 15.24 3.27 -6.35
CA THR A 166 16.51 3.45 -5.63
C THR A 166 17.70 3.04 -6.49
N GLU A 167 18.89 3.53 -6.16
CA GLU A 167 20.11 3.09 -6.84
C GLU A 167 20.31 1.59 -6.68
N GLY A 168 20.38 0.88 -7.79
CA GLY A 168 20.60 -0.56 -7.83
C GLY A 168 22.03 -0.90 -7.49
N ARG A 169 22.25 -1.62 -6.39
CA ARG A 169 23.56 -2.15 -6.03
C ARG A 169 23.78 -3.51 -6.69
N ALA A 170 24.93 -3.66 -7.34
CA ALA A 170 25.33 -4.95 -7.86
C ALA A 170 25.37 -6.00 -6.74
N ALA A 171 24.95 -7.23 -7.05
CA ALA A 171 25.08 -8.34 -6.13
C ALA A 171 26.54 -8.58 -5.73
N ALA A 172 26.78 -9.00 -4.50
CA ALA A 172 28.14 -9.17 -3.95
C ALA A 172 29.05 -10.07 -4.80
N PHE A 173 28.51 -11.10 -5.45
CA PHE A 173 29.30 -11.96 -6.33
C PHE A 173 29.81 -11.23 -7.57
N VAL A 174 29.11 -10.20 -8.08
CA VAL A 174 29.56 -9.39 -9.22
C VAL A 174 30.81 -8.60 -8.83
N ALA A 175 30.82 -7.99 -7.64
CA ALA A 175 32.01 -7.32 -7.11
C ALA A 175 33.18 -8.30 -6.96
N SER A 176 32.92 -9.48 -6.37
CA SER A 176 33.96 -10.53 -6.24
C SER A 176 34.51 -11.00 -7.59
N MET A 177 33.67 -11.13 -8.61
CA MET A 177 34.11 -11.47 -9.97
C MET A 177 34.97 -10.36 -10.59
N THR A 178 34.57 -9.10 -10.43
CA THR A 178 35.36 -7.97 -10.96
C THR A 178 36.73 -7.83 -10.29
N ASP A 179 36.83 -8.19 -9.02
CA ASP A 179 38.11 -8.15 -8.29
C ASP A 179 39.00 -9.34 -8.62
N TYR A 180 38.40 -10.51 -8.86
CA TYR A 180 39.14 -11.77 -9.08
C TYR A 180 39.62 -11.92 -10.52
N PHE A 181 38.81 -11.54 -11.50
CA PHE A 181 39.16 -11.69 -12.91
C PHE A 181 39.80 -10.42 -13.47
N THR A 182 40.87 -10.61 -14.21
CA THR A 182 41.57 -9.52 -14.90
C THR A 182 41.64 -9.77 -16.39
N VAL A 183 41.56 -8.72 -17.18
CA VAL A 183 41.75 -8.75 -18.64
C VAL A 183 42.92 -7.81 -18.97
N GLY A 184 43.98 -8.35 -19.56
CA GLY A 184 45.16 -7.59 -19.88
C GLY A 184 45.87 -6.95 -18.65
N GLY A 185 45.77 -7.58 -17.47
CA GLY A 185 46.36 -7.12 -16.22
C GLY A 185 45.55 -6.04 -15.47
N SER A 186 44.38 -5.68 -15.98
CA SER A 186 43.44 -4.76 -15.31
C SER A 186 42.19 -5.52 -14.78
N PRO A 187 41.66 -5.14 -13.62
CA PRO A 187 40.40 -5.73 -13.11
C PRO A 187 39.27 -5.60 -14.11
N LEU A 188 38.37 -6.60 -14.13
CA LEU A 188 37.17 -6.55 -14.91
C LEU A 188 36.31 -5.35 -14.47
N SER A 189 35.87 -4.53 -15.40
CA SER A 189 35.02 -3.39 -15.11
C SER A 189 33.64 -3.56 -15.76
N PRO A 190 32.54 -3.34 -15.03
CA PRO A 190 31.22 -3.38 -15.62
C PRO A 190 31.07 -2.32 -16.72
N VAL A 191 30.44 -2.72 -17.83
CA VAL A 191 30.14 -1.79 -18.92
C VAL A 191 28.79 -1.17 -18.63
N ARG A 192 28.77 0.16 -18.49
CA ARG A 192 27.54 0.92 -18.32
C ARG A 192 26.86 1.15 -19.68
N THR A 193 25.63 0.65 -19.82
CA THR A 193 24.85 0.72 -21.07
C THR A 193 23.80 1.83 -21.08
N ASP A 194 23.68 2.61 -19.99
CA ASP A 194 22.72 3.71 -19.87
C ASP A 194 23.11 4.98 -20.62
N LYS A 195 24.36 5.13 -21.04
CA LYS A 195 24.71 6.14 -22.01
C LYS A 195 24.11 5.70 -23.34
N LYS A 196 22.99 6.31 -23.73
CA LYS A 196 22.46 6.21 -25.10
C LYS A 196 23.61 6.55 -26.05
N ARG A 197 24.35 5.52 -26.46
CA ARG A 197 25.19 5.62 -27.64
C ARG A 197 24.24 6.05 -28.74
N ALA A 198 24.57 7.12 -29.47
CA ALA A 198 23.81 7.47 -30.66
C ALA A 198 23.90 6.26 -31.60
N LEU A 199 22.84 5.47 -31.63
CA LEU A 199 22.73 4.34 -32.52
C LEU A 199 22.74 4.88 -33.96
N THR A 200 23.37 4.17 -34.85
CA THR A 200 23.17 4.44 -36.29
C THR A 200 21.74 4.06 -36.67
N LYS A 201 21.17 4.68 -37.67
CA LYS A 201 19.81 4.41 -38.16
C LYS A 201 19.56 2.91 -38.42
N GLY A 202 20.59 2.16 -38.80
CA GLY A 202 20.54 0.72 -39.04
C GLY A 202 20.57 -0.11 -37.72
N GLU A 203 21.26 0.37 -36.69
CA GLU A 203 21.26 -0.25 -35.37
C GLU A 203 19.93 0.01 -34.63
N GLU A 204 19.38 1.22 -34.75
CA GLU A 204 18.05 1.57 -34.24
C GLU A 204 16.95 0.70 -34.88
N LEU A 205 17.01 0.46 -36.17
CA LEU A 205 16.07 -0.43 -36.90
C LEU A 205 16.20 -1.88 -36.46
N LYS A 206 17.43 -2.39 -36.18
CA LYS A 206 17.65 -3.75 -35.69
C LYS A 206 17.17 -3.92 -34.27
N GLU A 207 17.42 -2.94 -33.40
CA GLU A 207 16.93 -2.92 -32.02
C GLU A 207 15.39 -2.86 -32.00
N TYR A 208 14.82 -2.03 -32.85
CA TYR A 208 13.36 -1.91 -33.02
C TYR A 208 12.74 -3.22 -33.55
N ALA A 209 13.36 -3.85 -34.54
CA ALA A 209 12.91 -5.13 -35.09
C ALA A 209 13.03 -6.27 -34.07
N PHE A 210 14.07 -6.28 -33.24
CA PHE A 210 14.24 -7.27 -32.17
C PHE A 210 13.19 -7.11 -31.07
N ASP A 211 12.91 -5.89 -30.68
CA ASP A 211 11.91 -5.58 -29.66
C ASP A 211 10.46 -5.78 -30.16
N THR A 212 10.24 -5.72 -31.47
CA THR A 212 8.95 -6.00 -32.12
C THR A 212 8.74 -7.47 -32.46
N ALA A 213 9.76 -8.32 -32.21
CA ALA A 213 9.67 -9.77 -32.44
C ALA A 213 8.56 -10.44 -31.58
N THR A 214 8.13 -9.80 -30.51
CA THR A 214 6.89 -10.15 -29.80
C THR A 214 5.81 -9.12 -30.15
N TYR A 215 4.73 -9.58 -30.74
CA TYR A 215 3.59 -8.77 -31.22
C TYR A 215 3.08 -7.72 -30.22
N GLU A 216 3.04 -8.04 -28.95
CA GLU A 216 2.62 -7.14 -27.86
C GLU A 216 3.62 -6.01 -27.59
N ASN A 217 4.91 -6.32 -27.54
CA ASN A 217 5.95 -5.31 -27.30
C ASN A 217 6.11 -4.33 -28.46
N GLY A 218 5.84 -4.79 -29.70
CA GLY A 218 5.90 -3.95 -30.89
C GLY A 218 4.83 -2.87 -30.91
N LYS A 219 3.59 -3.20 -30.58
CA LYS A 219 2.48 -2.24 -30.45
C LYS A 219 2.80 -1.17 -29.41
N TYR A 220 3.31 -1.61 -28.27
CA TYR A 220 3.64 -0.74 -27.15
C TYR A 220 4.76 0.27 -27.47
N LYS A 221 5.85 -0.20 -28.10
CA LYS A 221 6.93 0.69 -28.52
C LYS A 221 6.53 1.64 -29.66
N LEU A 222 5.63 1.23 -30.54
CA LEU A 222 5.09 2.12 -31.58
C LEU A 222 4.30 3.29 -30.95
N LEU A 223 3.50 2.99 -29.93
CA LEU A 223 2.78 3.99 -29.14
C LEU A 223 3.74 4.94 -28.41
N LEU A 224 4.76 4.41 -27.75
CA LEU A 224 5.77 5.21 -27.07
C LEU A 224 6.61 6.06 -28.03
N SER A 225 6.93 5.55 -29.22
CA SER A 225 7.77 6.29 -30.20
C SER A 225 7.07 7.52 -30.77
N LYS A 226 5.74 7.49 -30.92
CA LYS A 226 4.95 8.66 -31.35
C LYS A 226 4.82 9.70 -30.23
N SER A 227 4.59 9.27 -28.99
CA SER A 227 4.43 10.21 -27.86
C SER A 227 5.75 10.89 -27.44
N ALA A 228 6.90 10.25 -27.64
CA ALA A 228 8.20 10.68 -27.11
C ALA A 228 9.02 11.58 -28.04
N LYS A 229 8.51 12.08 -29.17
CA LYS A 229 9.30 12.79 -30.20
C LYS A 229 10.59 12.03 -30.59
N SER A 230 10.51 10.71 -30.65
CA SER A 230 11.62 9.83 -31.02
C SER A 230 12.07 10.15 -32.44
N LYS A 231 13.38 10.13 -32.68
CA LYS A 231 13.99 10.30 -34.01
C LYS A 231 13.83 9.07 -34.89
N VAL A 232 13.20 8.01 -34.42
CA VAL A 232 12.93 6.78 -35.18
C VAL A 232 11.75 7.03 -36.09
N ASP A 233 11.94 6.77 -37.36
CA ASP A 233 10.90 6.86 -38.38
C ASP A 233 9.90 5.69 -38.21
N ALA A 234 8.97 5.87 -37.28
CA ALA A 234 7.88 4.92 -37.03
C ALA A 234 7.03 4.67 -38.31
N GLY A 235 7.04 5.60 -39.26
CA GLY A 235 6.32 5.49 -40.52
C GLY A 235 6.83 4.34 -41.40
N SER A 236 8.13 4.09 -41.42
CA SER A 236 8.70 2.98 -42.19
C SER A 236 8.30 1.62 -41.63
N PHE A 237 8.17 1.48 -40.31
CA PHE A 237 7.72 0.24 -39.69
C PHE A 237 6.21 0.06 -39.82
N PHE A 238 5.46 1.13 -39.63
CA PHE A 238 4.00 1.15 -39.83
C PHE A 238 3.58 0.70 -41.23
N SER A 239 4.38 1.07 -42.25
CA SER A 239 4.11 0.63 -43.63
C SER A 239 4.24 -0.87 -43.88
N LEU A 240 4.97 -1.59 -42.99
CA LEU A 240 5.17 -3.04 -43.06
C LEU A 240 4.05 -3.85 -42.39
N LEU A 241 3.18 -3.22 -41.63
CA LEU A 241 2.06 -3.91 -40.96
C LEU A 241 0.97 -4.28 -41.98
N PRO A 242 0.26 -5.41 -41.78
CA PRO A 242 -0.96 -5.73 -42.52
C PRO A 242 -2.02 -4.63 -42.35
N ASP A 243 -2.86 -4.42 -43.37
CA ASP A 243 -3.81 -3.29 -43.36
C ASP A 243 -4.84 -3.35 -42.23
N GLU A 244 -5.24 -4.54 -41.82
CA GLU A 244 -6.10 -4.74 -40.62
C GLU A 244 -5.42 -4.29 -39.33
N GLU A 245 -4.13 -4.53 -39.21
CA GLU A 245 -3.35 -4.12 -38.04
C GLU A 245 -3.01 -2.64 -38.04
N LYS A 246 -2.82 -2.02 -39.22
CA LYS A 246 -2.65 -0.57 -39.34
C LYS A 246 -3.83 0.18 -38.76
N SER A 247 -5.05 -0.22 -39.14
CA SER A 247 -6.28 0.40 -38.63
C SER A 247 -6.44 0.25 -37.12
N TYR A 248 -6.03 -0.89 -36.56
CA TYR A 248 -6.05 -1.10 -35.11
C TYR A 248 -5.02 -0.24 -34.38
N VAL A 249 -3.79 -0.17 -34.90
CA VAL A 249 -2.71 0.65 -34.34
C VAL A 249 -3.03 2.15 -34.45
N GLU A 250 -3.65 2.59 -35.56
CA GLU A 250 -4.13 3.98 -35.72
C GLU A 250 -5.15 4.34 -34.65
N LYS A 251 -6.14 3.48 -34.41
CA LYS A 251 -7.12 3.68 -33.34
C LYS A 251 -6.49 3.72 -31.96
N LEU A 252 -5.50 2.86 -31.68
CA LEU A 252 -4.77 2.89 -30.43
C LEU A 252 -3.96 4.17 -30.25
N ILE A 253 -3.36 4.68 -31.33
CA ILE A 253 -2.60 5.93 -31.32
C ILE A 253 -3.54 7.12 -31.10
N GLU A 254 -4.66 7.16 -31.80
CA GLU A 254 -5.69 8.18 -31.62
C GLU A 254 -6.24 8.20 -30.20
N THR A 255 -6.49 7.01 -29.61
CA THR A 255 -6.92 6.89 -28.21
C THR A 255 -5.83 7.24 -27.21
N SER A 256 -4.54 7.07 -27.51
CA SER A 256 -3.45 7.45 -26.61
C SER A 256 -3.09 8.94 -26.68
N ASP A 257 -3.26 9.58 -27.84
CA ASP A 257 -3.06 11.03 -28.01
C ASP A 257 -4.29 11.84 -27.53
N SER A 258 -5.47 11.24 -27.54
CA SER A 258 -6.64 11.81 -26.91
C SER A 258 -6.55 11.56 -25.40
N GLN A 259 -5.97 12.50 -24.67
CA GLN A 259 -6.33 12.72 -23.25
C GLN A 259 -7.78 13.24 -23.17
N GLU A 260 -8.65 12.82 -24.06
CA GLU A 260 -10.07 13.05 -23.88
C GLU A 260 -10.45 12.27 -22.62
N SER A 261 -10.76 13.02 -21.61
CA SER A 261 -11.43 12.54 -20.42
C SER A 261 -12.50 11.55 -20.88
N VAL A 262 -12.32 10.27 -20.53
CA VAL A 262 -13.36 9.28 -20.79
C VAL A 262 -14.58 9.79 -20.02
N LYS A 263 -15.51 10.44 -20.73
CA LYS A 263 -16.76 10.88 -20.12
C LYS A 263 -17.52 9.63 -19.73
N ILE A 264 -17.29 9.20 -18.52
CA ILE A 264 -18.01 8.08 -17.96
C ILE A 264 -19.43 8.56 -17.75
N ASN A 265 -20.34 7.90 -18.47
CA ASN A 265 -21.75 8.18 -18.42
C ASN A 265 -22.22 8.23 -16.96
N THR A 266 -22.94 9.24 -16.61
CA THR A 266 -23.48 9.78 -15.34
C THR A 266 -23.99 8.83 -14.24
N SER A 267 -23.75 7.53 -14.30
CA SER A 267 -24.09 6.59 -13.20
C SER A 267 -23.30 6.84 -11.90
N LEU A 268 -22.32 7.74 -11.91
CA LEU A 268 -21.53 8.16 -10.76
C LEU A 268 -22.18 9.30 -9.95
N ASP A 269 -23.17 9.98 -10.52
CA ASP A 269 -23.92 11.04 -9.84
C ASP A 269 -24.93 10.44 -8.86
N ARG A 270 -24.47 10.16 -7.65
CA ARG A 270 -25.33 9.65 -6.56
C ARG A 270 -25.80 10.72 -5.62
N GLY A 271 -25.46 11.97 -5.87
CA GLY A 271 -25.77 13.09 -4.99
C GLY A 271 -25.03 13.08 -3.64
N VAL A 272 -24.20 12.05 -3.39
CA VAL A 272 -23.52 11.83 -2.11
C VAL A 272 -22.06 11.48 -2.33
N PHE A 273 -21.16 12.12 -1.58
CA PHE A 273 -19.72 11.86 -1.57
C PHE A 273 -19.23 11.66 -0.13
N SER A 274 -18.10 10.96 0.05
CA SER A 274 -17.42 10.91 1.34
C SER A 274 -16.09 11.65 1.28
N ALA A 275 -15.63 12.15 2.42
CA ALA A 275 -14.32 12.79 2.51
C ALA A 275 -13.19 11.85 2.03
N SER A 276 -13.25 10.57 2.40
CA SER A 276 -12.28 9.55 1.96
C SER A 276 -12.28 9.34 0.44
N GLN A 277 -13.45 9.48 -0.21
CA GLN A 277 -13.55 9.42 -1.67
C GLN A 277 -12.82 10.60 -2.32
N LEU A 278 -12.98 11.82 -1.77
CA LEU A 278 -12.30 13.02 -2.26
C LEU A 278 -10.79 12.93 -2.03
N GLU A 279 -10.35 12.50 -0.86
CA GLU A 279 -8.92 12.25 -0.58
C GLU A 279 -8.32 11.23 -1.54
N THR A 280 -9.07 10.14 -1.85
CA THR A 280 -8.64 9.14 -2.83
C THR A 280 -8.53 9.73 -4.23
N TYR A 281 -9.43 10.66 -4.60
CA TYR A 281 -9.36 11.40 -5.87
C TYR A 281 -8.09 12.25 -5.94
N PHE A 282 -7.79 12.99 -4.88
CA PHE A 282 -6.57 13.78 -4.81
C PHE A 282 -5.31 12.92 -4.76
N ALA A 283 -5.35 11.74 -4.16
CA ALA A 283 -4.23 10.81 -4.24
C ALA A 283 -4.02 10.30 -5.68
N CYS A 284 -5.07 9.85 -6.36
CA CYS A 284 -5.06 9.45 -7.76
C CYS A 284 -6.50 9.35 -8.31
N PRO A 285 -6.87 10.11 -9.36
CA PRO A 285 -8.18 10.02 -9.99
C PRO A 285 -8.55 8.61 -10.47
N TYR A 286 -7.59 7.88 -11.04
CA TYR A 286 -7.80 6.51 -11.49
C TYR A 286 -8.11 5.55 -10.33
N LYS A 287 -7.38 5.65 -9.20
CA LYS A 287 -7.68 4.89 -7.98
C LYS A 287 -9.09 5.16 -7.46
N GLN A 288 -9.50 6.42 -7.46
CA GLN A 288 -10.85 6.82 -7.06
C GLN A 288 -11.90 6.19 -7.97
N PHE A 289 -11.69 6.24 -9.29
CA PHE A 289 -12.59 5.63 -10.27
C PHE A 289 -12.73 4.12 -10.05
N LEU A 290 -11.62 3.39 -9.90
CA LEU A 290 -11.66 1.95 -9.65
C LEU A 290 -12.41 1.62 -8.36
N ARG A 291 -12.09 2.32 -7.27
CA ARG A 291 -12.62 2.02 -5.95
C ARG A 291 -14.07 2.44 -5.76
N TYR A 292 -14.42 3.66 -6.17
CA TYR A 292 -15.74 4.26 -5.91
C TYR A 292 -16.62 4.35 -7.14
N GLY A 293 -16.05 4.46 -8.33
CA GLY A 293 -16.77 4.47 -9.60
C GLY A 293 -17.30 3.08 -9.94
N ILE A 294 -16.44 2.18 -10.33
CA ILE A 294 -16.81 0.81 -10.69
C ILE A 294 -16.86 -0.13 -9.47
N ARG A 295 -16.46 0.32 -8.28
CA ARG A 295 -16.48 -0.43 -7.02
C ARG A 295 -15.69 -1.73 -7.07
N LEU A 296 -14.55 -1.70 -7.74
CA LEU A 296 -13.65 -2.83 -7.79
C LEU A 296 -13.07 -3.08 -6.40
N LYS A 297 -13.34 -4.24 -5.85
CA LYS A 297 -12.77 -4.65 -4.56
C LYS A 297 -11.42 -5.33 -4.78
N PRO A 298 -10.40 -5.00 -3.98
CA PRO A 298 -9.16 -5.79 -3.96
C PRO A 298 -9.44 -7.24 -3.59
N ARG A 299 -8.58 -8.15 -4.04
CA ARG A 299 -8.70 -9.57 -3.69
C ARG A 299 -8.54 -9.75 -2.18
N GLU A 300 -9.51 -10.40 -1.57
CA GLU A 300 -9.49 -10.73 -0.14
C GLU A 300 -8.67 -12.01 0.06
N GLU A 301 -7.67 -11.97 0.95
CA GLU A 301 -6.76 -13.10 1.18
C GLU A 301 -6.99 -13.82 2.52
N GLY A 302 -8.02 -13.44 3.28
CA GLY A 302 -8.33 -14.04 4.59
C GLY A 302 -7.25 -13.84 5.66
N VAL A 303 -6.29 -12.93 5.42
CA VAL A 303 -5.21 -12.56 6.33
C VAL A 303 -5.50 -11.19 6.91
N LEU A 304 -5.42 -11.07 8.24
CA LEU A 304 -5.56 -9.77 8.93
C LEU A 304 -4.41 -8.84 8.53
N ARG A 305 -4.73 -7.85 7.71
CA ARG A 305 -3.81 -6.78 7.30
C ARG A 305 -3.96 -5.57 8.21
N THR A 306 -3.22 -4.53 7.93
CA THR A 306 -3.27 -3.27 8.68
C THR A 306 -4.65 -2.61 8.66
N LEU A 307 -5.40 -2.77 7.57
CA LEU A 307 -6.75 -2.19 7.43
C LEU A 307 -7.73 -2.84 8.40
N GLU A 308 -7.80 -4.17 8.43
CA GLU A 308 -8.71 -4.91 9.31
C GLU A 308 -8.32 -4.74 10.77
N THR A 309 -7.02 -4.74 11.07
CA THR A 309 -6.50 -4.41 12.41
C THR A 309 -6.93 -3.00 12.83
N GLY A 310 -6.90 -2.03 11.92
CA GLY A 310 -7.39 -0.68 12.14
C GLY A 310 -8.88 -0.67 12.50
N THR A 311 -9.70 -1.36 11.72
CA THR A 311 -11.16 -1.48 11.96
C THR A 311 -11.47 -2.06 13.35
N LEU A 312 -10.76 -3.12 13.75
CA LEU A 312 -10.90 -3.70 15.09
C LEU A 312 -10.50 -2.71 16.21
N MET A 313 -9.44 -1.95 15.99
CA MET A 313 -9.01 -0.93 16.96
C MET A 313 -10.04 0.19 17.09
N HIS A 314 -10.63 0.68 15.98
CA HIS A 314 -11.72 1.65 16.02
C HIS A 314 -12.92 1.10 16.78
N ALA A 315 -13.33 -0.14 16.53
CA ALA A 315 -14.45 -0.77 17.25
C ALA A 315 -14.18 -0.87 18.76
N ILE A 316 -12.94 -1.17 19.17
CA ILE A 316 -12.56 -1.17 20.59
C ILE A 316 -12.66 0.24 21.17
N MET A 317 -12.15 1.27 20.48
CA MET A 317 -12.19 2.65 20.96
C MET A 317 -13.62 3.19 21.03
N GLU A 318 -14.41 2.92 20.01
CA GLU A 318 -15.83 3.26 19.97
C GLU A 318 -16.57 2.71 21.20
N LYS A 319 -16.43 1.40 21.42
CA LYS A 319 -17.10 0.73 22.53
C LYS A 319 -16.62 1.24 23.87
N PHE A 320 -15.30 1.45 24.03
CA PHE A 320 -14.70 1.98 25.25
C PHE A 320 -15.25 3.37 25.61
N VAL A 321 -15.43 4.23 24.62
CA VAL A 321 -15.96 5.58 24.81
C VAL A 321 -17.47 5.55 25.00
N LYS A 322 -18.24 4.82 24.19
CA LYS A 322 -19.71 4.75 24.29
C LYS A 322 -20.21 4.17 25.60
N GLU A 323 -19.52 3.13 26.12
CA GLU A 323 -19.85 2.51 27.40
C GLU A 323 -19.30 3.30 28.60
N LYS A 324 -18.63 4.42 28.36
CA LYS A 324 -17.96 5.25 29.39
C LYS A 324 -16.99 4.46 30.28
N ALA A 325 -16.36 3.42 29.73
CA ALA A 325 -15.44 2.58 30.47
C ALA A 325 -14.19 3.35 30.96
N TYR A 326 -13.93 4.52 30.41
CA TYR A 326 -12.88 5.45 30.86
C TYR A 326 -13.15 6.09 32.22
N GLU A 327 -14.39 6.07 32.74
CA GLU A 327 -14.72 6.58 34.07
C GLU A 327 -14.22 5.63 35.20
N ASN A 328 -14.21 4.33 34.94
CA ASN A 328 -13.67 3.30 35.84
C ASN A 328 -12.82 2.27 35.08
N PRO A 329 -11.61 2.61 34.65
CA PRO A 329 -10.80 1.81 33.73
C PRO A 329 -10.00 0.70 34.41
N THR A 330 -10.70 -0.24 35.08
CA THR A 330 -10.01 -1.43 35.63
C THR A 330 -9.59 -2.39 34.51
N ASP A 331 -8.61 -3.24 34.81
CA ASP A 331 -8.09 -4.19 33.85
C ASP A 331 -9.18 -5.15 33.33
N GLU A 332 -10.10 -5.55 34.22
CA GLU A 332 -11.22 -6.42 33.89
C GLU A 332 -12.24 -5.74 32.97
N ILE A 333 -12.58 -4.47 33.23
CA ILE A 333 -13.52 -3.70 32.43
C ILE A 333 -12.93 -3.49 31.03
N ILE A 334 -11.67 -3.07 30.94
CA ILE A 334 -10.98 -2.85 29.67
C ILE A 334 -10.88 -4.15 28.86
N ALA A 335 -10.47 -5.26 29.49
CA ALA A 335 -10.40 -6.55 28.82
C ALA A 335 -11.78 -7.00 28.31
N SER A 336 -12.82 -6.84 29.10
CA SER A 336 -14.20 -7.15 28.72
C SER A 336 -14.68 -6.32 27.53
N VAL A 337 -14.36 -5.01 27.50
CA VAL A 337 -14.68 -4.13 26.35
C VAL A 337 -13.97 -4.59 25.09
N CYS A 338 -12.66 -4.89 25.18
CA CYS A 338 -11.88 -5.38 24.03
C CYS A 338 -12.43 -6.71 23.50
N ASP A 339 -12.79 -7.64 24.38
CA ASP A 339 -13.34 -8.94 23.99
C ASP A 339 -14.68 -8.79 23.28
N ARG A 340 -15.60 -7.98 23.82
CA ARG A 340 -16.91 -7.75 23.21
C ARG A 340 -16.79 -7.04 21.86
N ALA A 341 -15.96 -6.00 21.78
CA ALA A 341 -15.76 -5.25 20.53
C ALA A 341 -15.23 -6.15 19.40
N VAL A 342 -14.22 -6.96 19.69
CA VAL A 342 -13.66 -7.88 18.69
C VAL A 342 -14.67 -8.95 18.33
N LYS A 343 -15.41 -9.52 19.28
CA LYS A 343 -16.41 -10.54 19.03
C LYS A 343 -17.53 -10.02 18.11
N GLU A 344 -18.10 -8.85 18.43
CA GLU A 344 -19.15 -8.24 17.64
C GLU A 344 -18.67 -7.93 16.20
N GLN A 345 -17.41 -7.48 16.07
CA GLN A 345 -16.86 -7.20 14.76
C GLN A 345 -16.65 -8.48 13.94
N LEU A 346 -16.26 -9.59 14.56
CA LEU A 346 -16.13 -10.89 13.88
C LEU A 346 -17.46 -11.45 13.40
N GLU A 347 -18.57 -11.03 13.99
CA GLU A 347 -19.93 -11.40 13.56
C GLU A 347 -20.43 -10.51 12.38
N SER A 348 -19.67 -9.45 12.02
CA SER A 348 -20.02 -8.57 10.90
C SER A 348 -19.70 -9.20 9.54
N PRO A 349 -20.44 -8.83 8.46
CA PRO A 349 -20.20 -9.36 7.12
C PRO A 349 -18.76 -9.15 6.61
N ASP A 350 -18.13 -8.06 6.98
CA ASP A 350 -16.78 -7.71 6.54
C ASP A 350 -15.69 -8.61 7.18
N PHE A 351 -16.02 -9.31 8.27
CA PHE A 351 -15.10 -10.20 8.98
C PHE A 351 -15.46 -11.68 8.90
N MET A 352 -16.57 -12.05 8.25
CA MET A 352 -16.99 -13.45 8.09
C MET A 352 -15.98 -14.34 7.37
N GLN A 353 -15.09 -13.74 6.58
CA GLN A 353 -14.02 -14.43 5.86
C GLN A 353 -12.83 -14.84 6.75
N PHE A 354 -12.72 -14.27 7.95
CA PHE A 354 -11.60 -14.55 8.84
C PHE A 354 -11.92 -15.71 9.76
N ASP A 355 -11.20 -16.81 9.60
CA ASP A 355 -11.27 -17.94 10.52
C ASP A 355 -10.74 -17.51 11.91
N ALA A 356 -11.62 -17.52 12.90
CA ALA A 356 -11.28 -17.09 14.26
C ALA A 356 -10.19 -17.96 14.90
N ALA A 357 -10.11 -19.25 14.57
CA ALA A 357 -9.11 -20.17 15.10
C ALA A 357 -7.74 -19.89 14.46
N LYS A 358 -7.68 -19.75 13.13
CA LYS A 358 -6.45 -19.44 12.41
C LYS A 358 -5.86 -18.08 12.78
N ASN A 359 -6.71 -17.09 13.03
CA ASN A 359 -6.31 -15.72 13.33
C ASN A 359 -6.28 -15.40 14.82
N LYS A 360 -6.43 -16.40 15.71
CA LYS A 360 -6.52 -16.22 17.16
C LYS A 360 -5.38 -15.37 17.73
N LEU A 361 -4.14 -15.65 17.37
CA LEU A 361 -2.97 -14.91 17.86
C LEU A 361 -3.03 -13.43 17.45
N SER A 362 -3.50 -13.14 16.24
CA SER A 362 -3.65 -11.78 15.73
C SER A 362 -4.75 -11.04 16.49
N PHE A 363 -5.89 -11.67 16.74
CA PHE A 363 -6.97 -11.09 17.53
C PHE A 363 -6.56 -10.86 18.98
N ASP A 364 -5.87 -11.82 19.61
CA ASP A 364 -5.36 -11.67 20.97
C ASP A 364 -4.34 -10.52 21.07
N ARG A 365 -3.53 -10.33 20.02
CA ARG A 365 -2.62 -9.19 19.91
C ARG A 365 -3.39 -7.87 19.80
N VAL A 366 -4.40 -7.78 18.94
CA VAL A 366 -5.25 -6.58 18.82
C VAL A 366 -5.90 -6.23 20.14
N LYS A 367 -6.47 -7.20 20.86
CA LYS A 367 -7.05 -6.99 22.19
C LYS A 367 -6.04 -6.46 23.20
N LYS A 368 -4.83 -7.03 23.22
CA LYS A 368 -3.75 -6.56 24.11
C LYS A 368 -3.28 -5.14 23.78
N GLU A 369 -3.18 -4.81 22.51
CA GLU A 369 -2.84 -3.46 22.05
C GLU A 369 -3.99 -2.49 22.34
N GLY A 370 -5.23 -2.90 22.08
CA GLY A 370 -6.43 -2.15 22.42
C GLY A 370 -6.53 -1.83 23.91
N ALA A 371 -6.25 -2.80 24.77
CA ALA A 371 -6.25 -2.57 26.21
C ALA A 371 -5.21 -1.54 26.67
N LYS A 372 -4.03 -1.50 26.04
CA LYS A 372 -3.00 -0.50 26.35
C LYS A 372 -3.47 0.91 25.97
N ILE A 373 -4.05 1.07 24.78
CA ILE A 373 -4.51 2.40 24.34
C ILE A 373 -5.74 2.85 25.12
N CYS A 374 -6.65 1.94 25.53
CA CYS A 374 -7.76 2.27 26.42
C CYS A 374 -7.27 2.85 27.75
N LYS A 375 -6.24 2.27 28.36
CA LYS A 375 -5.61 2.80 29.58
C LYS A 375 -5.03 4.18 29.37
N GLU A 376 -4.36 4.40 28.24
CA GLU A 376 -3.76 5.68 27.91
C GLU A 376 -4.81 6.77 27.67
N ILE A 377 -5.88 6.45 26.93
CA ILE A 377 -7.00 7.38 26.70
C ILE A 377 -7.71 7.69 28.02
N ALA A 378 -7.92 6.71 28.89
CA ALA A 378 -8.48 6.96 30.23
C ALA A 378 -7.60 7.92 31.03
N ALA A 379 -6.28 7.74 30.99
CA ALA A 379 -5.35 8.65 31.66
C ALA A 379 -5.38 10.08 31.05
N GLN A 380 -5.57 10.21 29.74
CA GLN A 380 -5.76 11.50 29.08
C GLN A 380 -7.03 12.19 29.60
N PHE A 381 -8.16 11.46 29.70
CA PHE A 381 -9.42 12.01 30.22
C PHE A 381 -9.36 12.44 31.69
N GLN A 382 -8.51 11.81 32.49
CA GLN A 382 -8.27 12.24 33.88
C GLN A 382 -7.51 13.58 33.94
N LYS A 383 -6.70 13.87 32.92
CA LYS A 383 -5.89 15.09 32.81
C LYS A 383 -6.57 16.20 31.98
N SER A 384 -7.79 16.00 31.53
CA SER A 384 -8.51 16.92 30.64
C SER A 384 -9.89 17.27 31.22
N ASP A 385 -10.28 18.52 31.09
CA ASP A 385 -11.65 18.96 31.38
C ASP A 385 -12.57 18.65 30.19
N PHE A 386 -12.02 18.49 28.99
CA PHE A 386 -12.75 18.00 27.83
C PHE A 386 -13.15 16.55 28.02
N LYS A 387 -14.41 16.25 27.69
CA LYS A 387 -14.96 14.89 27.79
C LYS A 387 -15.53 14.45 26.43
N PRO A 388 -15.61 13.14 26.17
CA PRO A 388 -16.24 12.65 24.95
C PRO A 388 -17.70 13.11 24.88
N TYR A 389 -18.02 13.84 23.81
CA TYR A 389 -19.38 14.24 23.47
C TYR A 389 -20.07 13.15 22.64
N LEU A 390 -19.42 12.68 21.60
CA LEU A 390 -19.88 11.60 20.74
C LEU A 390 -18.70 10.74 20.27
N ALA A 391 -18.97 9.44 20.05
CA ALA A 391 -18.08 8.51 19.38
C ALA A 391 -18.79 7.89 18.16
N GLU A 392 -18.07 7.71 17.05
CA GLU A 392 -18.59 7.26 15.75
C GLU A 392 -19.82 8.09 15.33
N ALA A 393 -19.65 9.43 15.40
CA ALA A 393 -20.73 10.36 15.10
C ALA A 393 -20.96 10.44 13.60
N LYS A 394 -22.12 10.00 13.14
CA LYS A 394 -22.49 9.98 11.73
C LYS A 394 -22.80 11.36 11.19
N ILE A 395 -22.26 11.65 10.01
CA ILE A 395 -22.57 12.83 9.19
C ILE A 395 -23.38 12.32 7.99
N GLY A 396 -24.55 12.88 7.72
CA GLY A 396 -25.40 12.38 6.65
C GLY A 396 -26.69 13.16 6.47
N LYS A 397 -27.74 12.45 6.05
CA LYS A 397 -29.05 13.05 5.84
C LYS A 397 -29.67 13.47 7.16
N LYS A 398 -30.41 14.59 7.11
CA LYS A 398 -31.14 15.14 8.25
C LYS A 398 -32.11 14.09 8.83
N GLY A 399 -32.04 13.89 10.14
CA GLY A 399 -32.88 12.94 10.87
C GLY A 399 -32.39 11.48 10.88
N GLU A 400 -31.35 11.15 10.07
CA GLU A 400 -30.74 9.81 10.01
C GLU A 400 -29.32 9.76 10.63
N ALA A 401 -28.72 10.94 10.90
CA ALA A 401 -27.37 11.10 11.39
C ALA A 401 -27.28 12.08 12.55
N ASN A 402 -26.15 12.10 13.26
CA ASN A 402 -25.90 13.03 14.36
C ASN A 402 -25.74 14.48 13.86
N PHE A 403 -25.13 14.64 12.67
CA PHE A 403 -24.90 15.93 12.03
C PHE A 403 -25.41 15.89 10.58
N GLU A 404 -25.89 17.04 10.10
CA GLU A 404 -26.23 17.20 8.69
C GLU A 404 -24.95 17.19 7.84
N GLY A 405 -24.98 16.50 6.70
CA GLY A 405 -23.86 16.47 5.76
C GLY A 405 -23.63 17.85 5.13
N LEU A 406 -22.37 18.20 4.93
CA LEU A 406 -22.00 19.44 4.26
C LEU A 406 -22.54 19.44 2.84
N LYS A 407 -23.13 20.57 2.45
CA LYS A 407 -23.74 20.77 1.14
C LYS A 407 -22.77 21.49 0.22
N ILE A 408 -22.31 20.78 -0.79
CA ILE A 408 -21.44 21.34 -1.83
C ILE A 408 -22.29 21.59 -3.08
N LYS A 409 -22.26 22.82 -3.58
CA LYS A 409 -22.99 23.20 -4.80
C LYS A 409 -22.08 23.12 -6.02
N LYS A 410 -22.50 22.41 -7.04
CA LYS A 410 -21.80 22.33 -8.33
C LYS A 410 -22.80 22.31 -9.48
N ASP A 411 -22.64 23.24 -10.41
CA ASP A 411 -23.46 23.36 -11.63
C ASP A 411 -24.97 23.35 -11.37
N GLY A 412 -25.40 24.07 -10.31
CA GLY A 412 -26.80 24.19 -9.90
C GLY A 412 -27.38 23.00 -9.14
N LYS A 413 -26.60 21.94 -8.94
CA LYS A 413 -26.95 20.78 -8.10
C LYS A 413 -26.29 20.88 -6.73
N GLU A 414 -26.93 20.23 -5.74
CA GLU A 414 -26.42 20.12 -4.39
C GLU A 414 -25.98 18.68 -4.12
N TYR A 415 -24.75 18.54 -3.65
CA TYR A 415 -24.14 17.26 -3.26
C TYR A 415 -23.90 17.26 -1.76
N VAL A 416 -24.13 16.11 -1.12
CA VAL A 416 -24.01 15.97 0.32
C VAL A 416 -22.75 15.18 0.66
N LEU A 417 -21.90 15.77 1.49
CA LEU A 417 -20.75 15.04 2.06
C LEU A 417 -21.19 14.25 3.29
N VAL A 418 -20.88 12.96 3.30
CA VAL A 418 -21.22 12.05 4.39
C VAL A 418 -19.96 11.43 4.99
N GLY A 419 -20.08 10.94 6.24
CA GLY A 419 -18.98 10.30 6.91
C GLY A 419 -19.28 9.89 8.34
N SER A 420 -18.25 9.54 9.09
CA SER A 420 -18.30 9.30 10.53
C SER A 420 -17.09 9.95 11.20
N ILE A 421 -17.30 10.58 12.34
CA ILE A 421 -16.26 11.17 13.18
C ILE A 421 -15.97 10.19 14.30
N ASP A 422 -14.74 9.74 14.40
CA ASP A 422 -14.35 8.71 15.38
C ASP A 422 -14.65 9.15 16.82
N ARG A 423 -14.24 10.38 17.19
CA ARG A 423 -14.52 10.97 18.51
C ARG A 423 -14.57 12.48 18.47
N ILE A 424 -15.50 13.05 19.21
CA ILE A 424 -15.59 14.48 19.49
C ILE A 424 -15.46 14.67 21.01
N ASP A 425 -14.49 15.46 21.43
CA ASP A 425 -14.36 15.90 22.81
C ASP A 425 -14.82 17.35 22.94
N GLU A 426 -15.56 17.66 24.02
CA GLU A 426 -16.22 18.96 24.20
C GLU A 426 -16.04 19.48 25.61
N LYS A 427 -15.98 20.81 25.75
CA LYS A 427 -16.09 21.56 27.00
C LYS A 427 -16.62 22.97 26.73
N ASP A 428 -17.77 23.30 27.31
CA ASP A 428 -18.39 24.65 27.28
C ASP A 428 -18.57 25.24 25.86
N GLY A 429 -18.90 24.35 24.88
CA GLY A 429 -19.07 24.70 23.46
C GLY A 429 -17.78 24.76 22.66
N TYR A 430 -16.63 24.59 23.28
CA TYR A 430 -15.36 24.32 22.62
C TYR A 430 -15.25 22.83 22.30
N PHE A 431 -14.82 22.49 21.08
CA PHE A 431 -14.72 21.10 20.70
C PHE A 431 -13.48 20.77 19.89
N ALA A 432 -13.01 19.55 20.04
CA ALA A 432 -11.93 18.99 19.23
C ALA A 432 -12.40 17.71 18.55
N ILE A 433 -11.98 17.50 17.30
CA ILE A 433 -12.18 16.27 16.56
C ILE A 433 -10.94 15.42 16.71
N ILE A 434 -11.15 14.15 17.08
CA ILE A 434 -10.11 13.15 17.20
C ILE A 434 -10.40 12.02 16.22
N ASP A 435 -9.44 11.73 15.37
CA ASP A 435 -9.47 10.63 14.41
C ASP A 435 -8.40 9.60 14.80
N TYR A 436 -8.78 8.33 14.89
CA TYR A 436 -7.88 7.26 15.27
C TYR A 436 -7.04 6.79 14.09
N LYS A 437 -5.73 6.71 14.28
CA LYS A 437 -4.80 6.26 13.23
C LYS A 437 -3.94 5.09 13.71
N SER A 438 -3.83 4.06 12.89
CA SER A 438 -3.03 2.86 13.22
C SER A 438 -1.57 3.19 13.53
N TYR A 439 -1.03 4.29 12.97
CA TYR A 439 0.32 4.76 13.24
C TYR A 439 0.33 6.26 13.48
N SER A 440 1.42 6.77 14.09
CA SER A 440 1.64 8.20 14.19
C SER A 440 1.70 8.81 12.79
N LYS A 441 0.71 9.63 12.46
CA LYS A 441 0.64 10.43 11.23
C LYS A 441 0.64 11.89 11.61
N ASN A 442 1.38 12.71 10.89
CA ASN A 442 1.31 14.15 11.04
C ASN A 442 0.21 14.71 10.16
N LEU A 443 -0.41 15.79 10.59
CA LEU A 443 -1.30 16.63 9.78
C LEU A 443 -0.59 17.96 9.56
N SER A 444 -0.39 18.34 8.32
CA SER A 444 0.28 19.58 7.95
C SER A 444 -0.58 20.43 7.01
N VAL A 445 -0.25 21.71 6.90
CA VAL A 445 -0.90 22.61 5.94
C VAL A 445 -0.75 22.11 4.51
N LYS A 446 0.40 21.51 4.19
CA LYS A 446 0.66 20.89 2.88
C LYS A 446 -0.27 19.72 2.57
N ASP A 447 -0.58 18.88 3.56
CA ASP A 447 -1.52 17.75 3.39
C ASP A 447 -2.94 18.23 3.09
N ILE A 448 -3.35 19.33 3.71
CA ILE A 448 -4.64 19.97 3.40
C ILE A 448 -4.60 20.58 2.00
N TYR A 449 -3.49 21.26 1.66
CA TYR A 449 -3.31 21.89 0.37
C TYR A 449 -3.37 20.86 -0.78
N SER A 450 -2.71 19.72 -0.64
CA SER A 450 -2.70 18.66 -1.65
C SER A 450 -4.02 17.91 -1.77
N GLY A 451 -4.92 18.06 -0.80
CA GLY A 451 -6.18 17.33 -0.69
C GLY A 451 -6.02 15.92 -0.11
N GLU A 452 -4.82 15.53 0.35
CA GLU A 452 -4.57 14.20 0.91
C GLU A 452 -5.23 13.98 2.28
N LYS A 453 -5.42 15.07 3.05
CA LYS A 453 -5.98 15.01 4.41
C LYS A 453 -6.94 16.17 4.65
N ILE A 454 -8.07 16.16 3.98
CA ILE A 454 -9.15 17.12 4.14
C ILE A 454 -10.28 16.60 5.03
N GLN A 455 -10.31 15.31 5.31
CA GLN A 455 -11.32 14.65 6.12
C GLN A 455 -11.52 15.34 7.50
N PRO A 456 -10.49 15.58 8.31
CA PRO A 456 -10.68 16.22 9.62
C PRO A 456 -11.27 17.62 9.51
N VAL A 457 -10.90 18.36 8.47
CA VAL A 457 -11.41 19.72 8.23
C VAL A 457 -12.90 19.68 7.90
N LEU A 458 -13.31 18.83 6.95
CA LEU A 458 -14.71 18.69 6.55
C LEU A 458 -15.59 18.19 7.69
N TYR A 459 -15.06 17.28 8.50
CA TYR A 459 -15.78 16.76 9.66
C TYR A 459 -15.92 17.78 10.79
N MET A 460 -14.90 18.61 10.98
CA MET A 460 -14.96 19.71 11.94
C MET A 460 -16.02 20.73 11.55
N ASP A 461 -16.10 21.08 10.27
CA ASP A 461 -17.12 22.00 9.78
C ASP A 461 -18.53 21.42 9.89
N ALA A 462 -18.72 20.14 9.53
CA ALA A 462 -19.99 19.44 9.67
C ALA A 462 -20.47 19.31 11.12
N ALA A 463 -19.54 19.19 12.08
CA ALA A 463 -19.87 19.03 13.50
C ALA A 463 -20.39 20.30 14.16
N LYS A 464 -20.18 21.49 13.57
CA LYS A 464 -20.64 22.75 14.14
C LYS A 464 -22.16 22.79 14.27
N ASN A 465 -22.62 23.09 15.47
CA ASN A 465 -24.03 23.22 15.78
C ASN A 465 -24.23 24.18 16.97
N LYS A 466 -25.42 24.18 17.58
CA LYS A 466 -25.72 25.02 18.75
C LYS A 466 -24.90 24.66 20.00
N ASP A 467 -24.47 23.41 20.12
CA ASP A 467 -23.73 22.88 21.29
C ASP A 467 -22.21 22.90 21.03
N LEU A 468 -21.79 22.66 19.77
CA LEU A 468 -20.39 22.63 19.31
C LEU A 468 -20.10 23.90 18.47
N LYS A 469 -19.68 25.00 19.13
CA LYS A 469 -19.55 26.30 18.49
C LYS A 469 -18.14 26.64 18.03
N TYR A 470 -17.17 26.29 18.87
CA TYR A 470 -15.81 26.77 18.73
C TYR A 470 -14.84 25.61 18.52
N PRO A 471 -14.38 25.37 17.29
CA PRO A 471 -13.39 24.34 17.02
C PRO A 471 -12.03 24.74 17.61
N VAL A 472 -11.41 23.84 18.37
CA VAL A 472 -10.14 24.11 19.05
C VAL A 472 -9.07 23.09 18.72
N GLY A 473 -9.41 22.00 18.05
CA GLY A 473 -8.44 20.98 17.65
C GLY A 473 -8.94 20.04 16.56
N MET A 474 -8.02 19.69 15.67
CA MET A 474 -8.12 18.58 14.72
C MET A 474 -6.93 17.67 14.97
N LEU A 475 -7.16 16.53 15.61
CA LEU A 475 -6.12 15.70 16.19
C LEU A 475 -6.19 14.26 15.68
N TYR A 476 -5.04 13.71 15.38
CA TYR A 476 -4.85 12.28 15.13
C TYR A 476 -4.33 11.61 16.41
N GLN A 477 -5.07 10.61 16.89
CA GLN A 477 -4.69 9.78 18.03
C GLN A 477 -4.12 8.47 17.50
N PRO A 478 -2.81 8.18 17.68
CA PRO A 478 -2.27 6.89 17.33
C PRO A 478 -2.84 5.80 18.24
N VAL A 479 -3.37 4.72 17.64
CA VAL A 479 -3.95 3.57 18.36
C VAL A 479 -3.09 2.32 18.30
N SER A 480 -2.02 2.32 17.51
CA SER A 480 -1.00 1.27 17.51
C SER A 480 0.38 1.91 17.50
N VAL A 481 1.33 1.30 18.17
CA VAL A 481 2.69 1.80 18.25
C VAL A 481 3.65 0.69 17.87
N GLY A 482 4.38 0.90 16.78
CA GLY A 482 5.39 -0.05 16.32
C GLY A 482 6.49 -0.29 17.39
N TYR A 483 7.11 -1.46 17.33
CA TYR A 483 8.18 -1.90 18.26
C TYR A 483 9.37 -0.93 18.38
N LYS A 484 9.55 -0.04 17.43
CA LYS A 484 10.69 0.91 17.40
C LYS A 484 10.48 2.16 18.25
N THR A 485 9.26 2.42 18.70
CA THR A 485 8.96 3.64 19.45
C THR A 485 9.15 3.36 20.97
N LYS A 486 10.34 3.59 21.47
CA LYS A 486 10.65 3.58 22.90
C LYS A 486 10.53 5.02 23.43
N GLY A 487 9.71 5.25 24.46
CA GLY A 487 9.63 6.55 25.12
C GLY A 487 8.27 6.82 25.78
N LYS A 488 8.20 7.87 26.62
CA LYS A 488 6.99 8.26 27.35
C LYS A 488 5.84 8.76 26.46
N ASN A 489 6.12 9.26 25.24
CA ASN A 489 5.15 9.97 24.40
C ASN A 489 4.68 9.15 23.17
N ARG A 490 4.60 7.83 23.30
CA ARG A 490 4.23 6.93 22.17
C ARG A 490 2.83 7.14 21.64
N PHE A 491 1.90 7.62 22.45
CA PHE A 491 0.50 7.87 22.09
C PHE A 491 0.18 9.37 22.00
N LYS A 492 1.22 10.20 21.86
CA LYS A 492 1.04 11.63 21.72
C LYS A 492 0.29 11.93 20.42
N MET A 493 -0.75 12.73 20.52
CA MET A 493 -1.54 13.18 19.37
C MET A 493 -0.71 14.08 18.47
N SER A 494 -1.09 14.13 17.21
CA SER A 494 -0.57 15.07 16.22
C SER A 494 -1.72 15.81 15.55
N GLY A 495 -1.45 16.94 14.91
CA GLY A 495 -2.46 17.74 14.24
C GLY A 495 -2.44 19.19 14.70
N PHE A 496 -3.54 19.88 14.51
CA PHE A 496 -3.66 21.32 14.81
C PHE A 496 -4.44 21.55 16.10
N ILE A 497 -3.94 22.48 16.92
CA ILE A 497 -4.59 22.94 18.15
C ILE A 497 -4.61 24.46 18.17
N ILE A 498 -5.63 25.05 18.76
CA ILE A 498 -5.79 26.50 18.87
C ILE A 498 -4.68 27.15 19.68
N ASN A 499 -4.24 28.33 19.26
CA ASN A 499 -3.30 29.16 20.00
C ASN A 499 -4.00 29.97 21.10
N ASN A 500 -4.53 29.27 22.09
CA ASN A 500 -5.13 29.87 23.27
C ASN A 500 -4.72 29.09 24.53
N PRO A 501 -3.80 29.64 25.37
CA PRO A 501 -3.28 28.94 26.55
C PRO A 501 -4.37 28.50 27.53
N ASP A 502 -5.45 29.27 27.70
CA ASP A 502 -6.52 28.93 28.64
C ASP A 502 -7.27 27.69 28.17
N ILE A 503 -7.61 27.62 26.88
CA ILE A 503 -8.27 26.46 26.29
C ILE A 503 -7.34 25.24 26.31
N ILE A 504 -6.06 25.44 25.97
CA ILE A 504 -5.06 24.37 26.00
C ILE A 504 -4.93 23.78 27.42
N THR A 505 -4.98 24.64 28.44
CA THR A 505 -4.91 24.19 29.85
C THR A 505 -6.18 23.44 30.26
N MET A 506 -7.35 23.76 29.71
CA MET A 506 -8.55 22.93 29.89
C MET A 506 -8.44 21.58 29.17
N MET A 507 -7.77 21.53 28.02
CA MET A 507 -7.51 20.26 27.30
C MET A 507 -6.46 19.41 27.99
N ASP A 508 -5.48 19.99 28.68
CA ASP A 508 -4.49 19.32 29.53
C ASP A 508 -4.27 20.13 30.82
N ASN A 509 -5.03 19.83 31.86
CA ASN A 509 -5.00 20.53 33.14
C ASN A 509 -3.72 20.29 33.95
N THR A 510 -2.85 19.38 33.49
CA THR A 510 -1.54 19.15 34.08
C THR A 510 -0.42 19.95 33.41
N LEU A 511 -0.73 20.65 32.31
CA LEU A 511 0.25 21.41 31.55
C LEU A 511 0.53 22.75 32.26
N THR A 512 1.79 22.96 32.61
CA THR A 512 2.26 24.19 33.29
C THR A 512 3.27 24.92 32.43
N ALA A 513 3.49 26.21 32.72
CA ALA A 513 4.50 27.03 32.06
C ALA A 513 5.87 26.34 32.02
N GLY A 514 6.55 26.45 30.89
CA GLY A 514 7.85 25.82 30.63
C GLY A 514 7.81 24.33 30.30
N LYS A 515 6.61 23.70 30.19
CA LYS A 515 6.48 22.25 29.93
C LYS A 515 5.80 21.95 28.60
N SER A 516 6.02 20.73 28.12
CA SER A 516 5.35 20.13 26.98
C SER A 516 4.26 19.17 27.46
N SER A 517 3.12 19.18 26.81
CA SER A 517 2.07 18.20 27.07
C SER A 517 2.54 16.78 26.73
N ASP A 518 2.16 15.80 27.54
CA ASP A 518 2.45 14.39 27.31
C ASP A 518 1.65 13.82 26.14
N PHE A 519 0.45 14.34 25.88
CA PHE A 519 -0.47 13.79 24.87
C PHE A 519 -0.94 14.78 23.81
N LEU A 520 -0.88 16.10 24.03
CA LEU A 520 -1.19 17.11 23.03
C LEU A 520 0.04 17.60 22.27
N PRO A 521 -0.10 18.02 21.00
CA PRO A 521 1.04 18.50 20.19
C PRO A 521 1.45 19.95 20.52
N VAL A 522 1.52 20.31 21.80
CA VAL A 522 1.75 21.69 22.28
C VAL A 522 2.74 21.74 23.44
N SER A 523 3.38 22.90 23.59
CA SER A 523 4.25 23.23 24.73
C SER A 523 4.02 24.67 25.13
N LEU A 524 4.10 24.96 26.42
CA LEU A 524 4.07 26.33 26.95
C LEU A 524 5.48 26.84 27.23
N LYS A 525 5.69 28.14 27.01
CA LYS A 525 6.90 28.86 27.43
C LYS A 525 6.84 29.17 28.93
N ASN A 526 7.94 29.66 29.48
CA ASN A 526 8.02 30.06 30.88
C ASN A 526 7.06 31.22 31.24
N ASP A 527 6.68 32.03 30.26
CA ASP A 527 5.69 33.10 30.41
C ASP A 527 4.23 32.63 30.28
N GLY A 528 4.01 31.33 30.13
CA GLY A 528 2.67 30.74 29.94
C GLY A 528 2.13 30.83 28.52
N THR A 529 2.80 31.51 27.60
CA THR A 529 2.39 31.55 26.19
C THR A 529 2.79 30.26 25.45
N THR A 530 2.17 29.97 24.31
CA THR A 530 2.51 28.81 23.52
C THR A 530 3.84 28.99 22.76
N TRP A 531 4.59 27.90 22.61
CA TRP A 531 5.68 27.87 21.63
C TRP A 531 5.09 27.94 20.22
N LYS A 532 5.63 28.82 19.39
CA LYS A 532 5.27 28.86 17.98
C LYS A 532 5.73 27.56 17.32
N ARG A 533 4.78 26.74 16.91
CA ARG A 533 4.98 25.50 16.17
C ARG A 533 3.95 25.44 15.06
N ASP A 534 4.22 24.67 14.02
CA ASP A 534 3.28 24.48 12.90
C ASP A 534 1.95 23.81 13.33
N THR A 535 1.95 23.18 14.51
CA THR A 535 0.78 22.55 15.11
C THR A 535 -0.13 23.50 15.90
N VAL A 536 0.36 24.71 16.24
CA VAL A 536 -0.37 25.70 17.04
C VAL A 536 -0.82 26.83 16.14
N VAL A 537 -2.13 26.94 15.91
CA VAL A 537 -2.72 27.81 14.91
C VAL A 537 -3.74 28.78 15.51
N SER A 538 -3.99 29.90 14.84
CA SER A 538 -5.02 30.86 15.24
C SER A 538 -6.43 30.29 14.96
N ASP A 539 -7.45 30.90 15.57
CA ASP A 539 -8.87 30.63 15.26
C ASP A 539 -9.18 30.89 13.78
N THR A 540 -8.58 31.94 13.20
CA THR A 540 -8.73 32.27 11.77
C THR A 540 -8.13 31.18 10.85
N ALA A 541 -7.19 30.40 11.34
CA ALA A 541 -6.61 29.29 10.57
C ALA A 541 -7.64 28.17 10.32
N PHE A 542 -8.47 27.83 11.32
CA PHE A 542 -9.54 26.86 11.13
C PHE A 542 -10.51 27.30 10.04
N LEU A 543 -10.87 28.57 10.00
CA LEU A 543 -11.71 29.13 8.93
C LEU A 543 -11.01 29.05 7.55
N ALA A 544 -9.68 29.24 7.51
CA ALA A 544 -8.90 29.11 6.27
C ALA A 544 -8.91 27.66 5.76
N PHE A 545 -8.75 26.70 6.66
CA PHE A 545 -8.82 25.29 6.33
C PHE A 545 -10.18 24.90 5.78
N GLU A 546 -11.27 25.32 6.43
CA GLU A 546 -12.66 25.05 6.02
C GLU A 546 -12.94 25.58 4.61
N LYS A 547 -12.71 26.87 4.38
CA LYS A 547 -12.95 27.49 3.07
C LYS A 547 -12.13 26.84 1.95
N TYR A 548 -10.89 26.45 2.26
CA TYR A 548 -10.04 25.81 1.28
C TYR A 548 -10.49 24.38 0.99
N ALA A 549 -10.86 23.61 2.01
CA ALA A 549 -11.37 22.26 1.86
C ALA A 549 -12.71 22.20 1.12
N GLU A 550 -13.59 23.19 1.34
CA GLU A 550 -14.83 23.37 0.57
C GLU A 550 -14.52 23.55 -0.92
N LYS A 551 -13.61 24.47 -1.27
CA LYS A 551 -13.19 24.73 -2.65
C LYS A 551 -12.54 23.49 -3.31
N LEU A 552 -11.71 22.74 -2.56
CA LEU A 552 -11.17 21.48 -3.04
C LEU A 552 -12.27 20.44 -3.29
N SER A 553 -13.25 20.37 -2.41
CA SER A 553 -14.39 19.46 -2.54
C SER A 553 -15.22 19.77 -3.78
N GLU A 554 -15.52 21.04 -4.04
CA GLU A 554 -16.20 21.50 -5.27
C GLU A 554 -15.41 21.10 -6.52
N LYS A 555 -14.08 21.31 -6.51
CA LYS A 555 -13.19 20.93 -7.60
C LYS A 555 -13.21 19.42 -7.84
N ALA A 556 -12.99 18.63 -6.80
CA ALA A 556 -12.94 17.18 -6.92
C ALA A 556 -14.26 16.58 -7.41
N ILE A 557 -15.40 17.05 -6.86
CA ILE A 557 -16.73 16.62 -7.29
C ILE A 557 -16.95 16.96 -8.76
N GLY A 558 -16.59 18.18 -9.19
CA GLY A 558 -16.70 18.58 -10.59
C GLY A 558 -15.88 17.69 -11.51
N GLU A 559 -14.60 17.51 -11.21
CA GLU A 559 -13.70 16.70 -12.02
C GLU A 559 -14.09 15.20 -12.05
N ILE A 560 -14.62 14.65 -10.95
CA ILE A 560 -15.16 13.28 -10.91
C ILE A 560 -16.39 13.15 -11.82
N LEU A 561 -17.30 14.12 -11.77
CA LEU A 561 -18.52 14.13 -12.58
C LEU A 561 -18.22 14.36 -14.08
N ASP A 562 -17.18 15.14 -14.37
CA ASP A 562 -16.69 15.36 -15.73
C ASP A 562 -15.94 14.11 -16.28
N GLY A 563 -15.76 13.06 -15.45
CA GLY A 563 -15.13 11.81 -15.85
C GLY A 563 -13.61 11.88 -15.91
N ASN A 564 -12.97 12.72 -15.12
CA ASN A 564 -11.51 12.73 -15.01
C ASN A 564 -11.03 11.49 -14.26
N VAL A 565 -10.57 10.50 -15.01
CA VAL A 565 -10.09 9.21 -14.50
C VAL A 565 -8.65 8.92 -14.92
N ALA A 566 -7.95 9.88 -15.51
CA ALA A 566 -6.57 9.68 -15.93
C ALA A 566 -5.67 9.35 -14.72
N PRO A 567 -4.78 8.36 -14.82
CA PRO A 567 -3.84 8.05 -13.75
C PRO A 567 -2.86 9.21 -13.58
N SER A 568 -3.04 9.96 -12.51
CA SER A 568 -2.19 11.10 -12.13
C SER A 568 -1.93 11.04 -10.62
N PRO A 569 -1.03 10.14 -10.18
CA PRO A 569 -0.79 9.91 -8.76
C PRO A 569 -0.03 11.08 -8.11
N LEU A 570 -0.27 11.30 -6.83
CA LEU A 570 0.66 12.01 -5.97
C LEU A 570 1.92 11.17 -5.77
N LYS A 571 3.05 11.82 -5.49
CA LYS A 571 4.30 11.15 -5.15
C LYS A 571 4.03 10.14 -4.02
N GLU A 572 4.56 8.93 -4.16
CA GLU A 572 4.37 7.80 -3.23
C GLU A 572 2.98 7.13 -3.22
N ALA A 573 1.95 7.71 -3.83
CA ALA A 573 0.60 7.14 -3.83
C ALA A 573 0.52 5.73 -4.47
N CYS A 574 1.43 5.43 -5.41
CA CYS A 574 1.50 4.12 -6.07
C CYS A 574 2.13 3.03 -5.21
N GLY A 575 2.94 3.38 -4.19
CA GLY A 575 3.63 2.41 -3.34
C GLY A 575 2.68 1.48 -2.58
N TYR A 576 1.50 1.98 -2.22
CA TYR A 576 0.47 1.26 -1.45
C TYR A 576 -0.85 1.17 -2.21
N CYS A 577 -0.80 1.11 -3.55
CA CYS A 577 -2.00 1.06 -4.37
C CYS A 577 -2.45 -0.38 -4.60
N ASP A 578 -3.68 -0.72 -4.18
CA ASP A 578 -4.27 -2.05 -4.37
C ASP A 578 -4.55 -2.41 -5.84
N TYR A 579 -4.50 -1.42 -6.73
CA TYR A 579 -4.82 -1.56 -8.15
C TYR A 579 -3.60 -1.47 -9.07
N LYS A 580 -2.41 -1.66 -8.53
CA LYS A 580 -1.15 -1.50 -9.27
C LYS A 580 -1.06 -2.43 -10.48
N ASP A 581 -1.55 -3.67 -10.33
CA ASP A 581 -1.43 -4.71 -11.35
C ASP A 581 -2.36 -4.50 -12.57
N ILE A 582 -3.38 -3.65 -12.43
CA ILE A 582 -4.34 -3.33 -13.50
C ILE A 582 -4.26 -1.87 -13.94
N CYS A 583 -3.33 -1.11 -13.37
CA CYS A 583 -3.17 0.31 -13.66
C CYS A 583 -2.33 0.50 -14.93
N PRO A 584 -2.78 1.30 -15.91
CA PRO A 584 -2.00 1.59 -17.11
C PRO A 584 -0.80 2.52 -16.84
N TYR A 585 -0.63 2.99 -15.60
CA TYR A 585 0.48 3.85 -15.22
C TYR A 585 1.76 3.03 -14.98
N GLU A 586 2.80 3.28 -15.78
CA GLU A 586 4.06 2.52 -15.78
C GLU A 586 5.21 3.20 -15.02
N GLY A 587 4.91 4.19 -14.21
CA GLY A 587 5.94 4.89 -13.44
C GLY A 587 6.55 6.11 -14.15
N ASP A 588 5.89 6.66 -15.16
CA ASP A 588 6.34 7.88 -15.82
C ASP A 588 6.21 9.09 -14.89
N GLU A 589 7.35 9.64 -14.47
CA GLU A 589 7.42 10.77 -13.54
C GLU A 589 6.66 12.02 -14.03
N ARG A 590 6.41 12.15 -15.34
CA ARG A 590 5.66 13.28 -15.91
C ARG A 590 4.20 13.33 -15.46
N PHE A 591 3.63 12.19 -15.09
CA PHE A 591 2.26 12.09 -14.58
C PHE A 591 2.17 12.17 -13.06
N VAL A 592 3.31 12.14 -12.37
CA VAL A 592 3.36 12.31 -10.92
C VAL A 592 3.11 13.77 -10.57
N ARG A 593 2.12 14.01 -9.74
CA ARG A 593 1.89 15.33 -9.18
C ARG A 593 2.86 15.57 -8.04
N ASP A 594 3.97 16.21 -8.37
CA ASP A 594 5.02 16.64 -7.46
C ASP A 594 5.24 18.15 -7.62
N GLY A 595 6.03 18.74 -6.76
CA GLY A 595 6.41 20.14 -6.91
C GLY A 595 5.33 21.16 -6.54
N PHE A 596 4.47 20.81 -5.56
CA PHE A 596 3.56 21.79 -4.98
C PHE A 596 4.33 23.00 -4.49
N PRO A 597 3.79 24.23 -4.68
CA PRO A 597 4.39 25.43 -4.11
C PRO A 597 4.59 25.24 -2.61
N ASN A 598 5.58 25.88 -2.05
CA ASN A 598 5.93 25.71 -0.64
C ASN A 598 4.86 26.40 0.25
N ILE A 599 3.70 25.78 0.32
CA ILE A 599 2.56 26.20 1.15
C ILE A 599 2.83 25.70 2.57
N SER A 600 3.00 26.61 3.49
CA SER A 600 3.35 26.28 4.87
C SER A 600 2.50 27.02 5.91
N SER A 601 1.64 27.95 5.49
CA SER A 601 0.82 28.72 6.40
C SER A 601 -0.68 28.64 6.08
N PRO A 602 -1.56 28.74 7.10
CA PRO A 602 -2.99 28.81 6.90
C PRO A 602 -3.44 30.04 6.08
N GLU A 603 -2.69 31.14 6.16
CA GLU A 603 -2.93 32.37 5.40
C GLU A 603 -2.75 32.15 3.89
N ASP A 604 -1.80 31.31 3.50
CA ASP A 604 -1.64 30.90 2.11
C ASP A 604 -2.91 30.17 1.59
N LEU A 605 -3.49 29.28 2.41
CA LEU A 605 -4.73 28.59 2.06
C LEU A 605 -5.92 29.54 1.97
N MET A 606 -6.01 30.54 2.87
CA MET A 606 -7.05 31.56 2.80
C MET A 606 -6.94 32.39 1.52
N THR A 607 -5.72 32.75 1.13
CA THR A 607 -5.46 33.46 -0.13
C THR A 607 -5.92 32.65 -1.32
N LEU A 608 -5.59 31.37 -1.36
CA LEU A 608 -6.00 30.45 -2.42
C LEU A 608 -7.52 30.21 -2.44
N ALA A 609 -8.14 30.09 -1.27
CA ALA A 609 -9.59 29.94 -1.14
C ALA A 609 -10.33 31.16 -1.75
N ASN A 610 -9.80 32.35 -1.57
CA ASN A 610 -10.33 33.59 -2.13
C ASN A 610 -9.94 33.83 -3.60
N GLY A 611 -9.30 32.88 -4.29
CA GLY A 611 -8.91 32.98 -5.70
C GLY A 611 -7.60 33.75 -5.94
N GLY A 612 -6.87 34.10 -4.89
CA GLY A 612 -5.53 34.70 -4.98
C GLY A 612 -4.47 33.70 -5.43
N LYS A 613 -3.29 34.20 -5.75
CA LYS A 613 -2.08 33.40 -6.04
C LYS A 613 -1.11 33.53 -4.88
N VAL A 614 -0.46 32.44 -4.53
CA VAL A 614 0.64 32.41 -3.57
C VAL A 614 1.93 32.27 -4.38
N GLU A 615 2.84 33.25 -4.21
CA GLU A 615 4.17 33.18 -4.83
C GLU A 615 4.95 32.02 -4.23
N SER A 616 5.55 31.19 -5.08
CA SER A 616 6.45 30.11 -4.62
C SER A 616 7.66 30.74 -3.91
N ARG A 617 7.73 30.54 -2.61
CA ARG A 617 8.94 30.91 -1.84
C ARG A 617 10.03 29.90 -2.18
N ILE A 618 10.73 30.10 -3.29
CA ILE A 618 11.95 29.36 -3.60
C ILE A 618 12.96 29.74 -2.50
N LYS A 619 13.36 28.78 -1.67
CA LYS A 619 14.53 28.97 -0.82
C LYS A 619 15.70 29.30 -1.74
N LYS A 620 16.18 30.54 -1.71
CA LYS A 620 17.54 30.85 -2.17
C LYS A 620 18.44 30.03 -1.26
N GLU A 621 19.10 29.02 -1.80
CA GLU A 621 20.32 28.49 -1.22
C GLU A 621 21.31 29.63 -1.23
N THR A 622 21.51 30.25 -0.10
CA THR A 622 22.66 31.11 0.11
C THR A 622 23.86 30.18 0.17
N ASN A 623 24.58 30.10 -0.94
CA ASN A 623 25.98 29.72 -0.91
C ASN A 623 26.71 30.80 -0.07
N GLU A 624 26.91 30.52 1.18
CA GLU A 624 27.98 31.18 1.96
C GLU A 624 29.18 30.24 1.87
N ASP A 625 29.92 30.40 0.77
CA ASP A 625 31.36 30.16 0.71
C ASP A 625 32.00 31.54 0.85
N ASP A 626 32.52 31.83 2.05
CA ASP A 626 33.73 32.64 2.31
C ASP A 626 34.20 32.34 3.74
#